data_eb9634a169043b3cc46fa4bc609e3983
#
_entry.id   eb9634a169043b3cc46fa4bc609e3983
#
_cell.length_a   1.000
_cell.length_b   1.000
_cell.length_c   1.000
_cell.angle_alpha   90.00
_cell.angle_beta   90.00
_cell.angle_gamma   90.00
#
_symmetry.space_group_name_H-M   'P 1'
#
loop_
_entity.id
_entity.type
_entity.pdbx_description
1 polymer ?
#
loop_
_entity_poly.entity_id
_entity_poly.type
_entity_poly.pdbx_seq_one_letter_code
_entity_poly.pdbx_strand_id
1 'polypeptide(L)'
;MKKLLLAFLYLATAALASAWQQVNEDAPEPAREFRAVWVSTVYNLDWPSRAGLSAAEQKQELLAILNKAVQLKLNAVILQIRPNGDAFYKSSLEPWSAWLSGPGVNPGYDPLAFAVQEAHRRGLELHAWFNPFRATISGRPVGRNHISRRQPGLLKKAGSTTILNPSSSAAQQHVLNVILDVVRRYDIDGVHLDDYFYPYPPNHNISDGKSPAQRRAAIDSFVQKLYTGVKKTKPWVRVGISPFGIWQPGYPEGVKAGVNAYEHLACDARKWLAHGWVDYLAPQLYWRIDSEQSFPDLMRWWSSINPARPVWPGIASARINSSEDPGRPASEIDAQIDLSRRLARQSAGQLFWSWRSIGKNAGGIQSYLARRYTSYALPPAMPWSGRIRPARPTAQGRDNGRTISLAWQPVDSSARKWAIQAGSGRSWRTVCVLPGGQSKVTLPVGLIGNAARIAIRPISACGNSGTPAVLAR
;
A
#
# COMPACT_ATOMS: atom_id res chain seq x y z
N MET A 1 -11.01 -71.64 -38.57
CA MET A 1 -10.92 -70.77 -37.37
C MET A 1 -10.10 -69.56 -37.76
N LYS A 2 -10.80 -68.42 -38.11
CA LYS A 2 -10.15 -67.17 -38.52
C LYS A 2 -10.15 -66.26 -37.29
N LYS A 3 -8.96 -65.88 -36.82
CA LYS A 3 -8.80 -64.87 -35.76
C LYS A 3 -8.85 -63.49 -36.38
N LEU A 4 -9.90 -62.68 -36.04
CA LEU A 4 -9.96 -61.25 -36.32
C LEU A 4 -9.06 -60.53 -35.34
N LEU A 5 -8.04 -59.78 -35.80
CA LEU A 5 -7.30 -58.80 -35.07
C LEU A 5 -8.03 -57.46 -35.22
N LEU A 6 -8.66 -56.96 -34.14
CA LEU A 6 -9.13 -55.59 -34.07
C LEU A 6 -7.94 -54.69 -33.66
N ALA A 7 -7.44 -53.86 -34.58
CA ALA A 7 -6.51 -52.78 -34.30
C ALA A 7 -7.30 -51.58 -33.85
N PHE A 8 -7.16 -51.22 -32.56
CA PHE A 8 -7.64 -49.93 -32.02
C PHE A 8 -6.65 -48.83 -32.47
N LEU A 9 -7.07 -48.03 -33.44
CA LEU A 9 -6.38 -46.78 -33.78
C LEU A 9 -6.69 -45.76 -32.71
N TYR A 10 -5.76 -45.48 -31.78
CA TYR A 10 -5.81 -44.30 -30.92
C TYR A 10 -5.42 -43.09 -31.78
N LEU A 11 -6.37 -42.33 -32.26
CA LEU A 11 -6.18 -40.98 -32.77
C LEU A 11 -5.84 -40.07 -31.61
N ALA A 12 -4.56 -39.90 -31.30
CA ALA A 12 -4.10 -38.81 -30.49
C ALA A 12 -4.29 -37.50 -31.28
N THR A 13 -5.39 -36.79 -31.03
CA THR A 13 -5.56 -35.44 -31.52
C THR A 13 -4.52 -34.57 -30.79
N ALA A 14 -3.34 -34.40 -31.39
CA ALA A 14 -2.41 -33.37 -31.01
C ALA A 14 -3.16 -32.01 -31.23
N ALA A 15 -3.60 -31.39 -30.17
CA ALA A 15 -4.12 -30.05 -30.24
C ALA A 15 -3.02 -29.17 -30.85
N LEU A 16 -3.21 -28.71 -32.07
CA LEU A 16 -2.31 -27.79 -32.74
C LEU A 16 -2.18 -26.55 -31.87
N ALA A 17 -1.01 -26.37 -31.25
CA ALA A 17 -0.73 -25.19 -30.42
C ALA A 17 -0.81 -23.95 -31.34
N SER A 18 -1.83 -23.11 -31.14
CA SER A 18 -1.94 -21.88 -31.91
C SER A 18 -0.89 -20.86 -31.40
N ALA A 19 -0.18 -20.27 -32.35
CA ALA A 19 0.84 -19.27 -32.05
C ALA A 19 0.19 -17.89 -31.87
N TRP A 20 0.56 -17.19 -30.79
CA TRP A 20 0.28 -15.77 -30.62
C TRP A 20 1.46 -14.98 -31.13
N GLN A 21 1.28 -14.20 -32.18
CA GLN A 21 2.34 -13.44 -32.84
C GLN A 21 2.18 -11.95 -32.57
N GLN A 22 3.31 -11.26 -32.45
CA GLN A 22 3.32 -9.80 -32.25
C GLN A 22 2.82 -9.09 -33.51
N VAL A 23 1.89 -8.17 -33.29
CA VAL A 23 1.29 -7.33 -34.33
C VAL A 23 1.63 -5.87 -34.08
N ASN A 24 1.55 -5.04 -35.12
CA ASN A 24 1.79 -3.62 -35.01
C ASN A 24 0.48 -2.89 -34.64
N GLU A 25 -0.03 -3.19 -33.45
CA GLU A 25 -1.20 -2.56 -32.85
C GLU A 25 -0.82 -1.98 -31.49
N ASP A 26 -1.69 -1.16 -30.92
CA ASP A 26 -1.58 -0.65 -29.55
C ASP A 26 -2.73 -1.17 -28.69
N ALA A 27 -2.58 -1.08 -27.38
CA ALA A 27 -3.59 -1.40 -26.41
C ALA A 27 -3.86 -0.18 -25.52
N PRO A 28 -5.07 0.01 -25.00
CA PRO A 28 -5.37 1.14 -24.12
C PRO A 28 -4.57 1.05 -22.84
N GLU A 29 -4.41 2.18 -22.16
CA GLU A 29 -3.78 2.22 -20.84
C GLU A 29 -4.52 1.29 -19.85
N PRO A 30 -3.78 0.55 -19.01
CA PRO A 30 -4.39 -0.21 -17.92
C PRO A 30 -5.17 0.70 -16.97
N ALA A 31 -6.27 0.20 -16.42
CA ALA A 31 -7.00 0.90 -15.37
C ALA A 31 -6.06 1.27 -14.21
N ARG A 32 -6.23 2.47 -13.67
CA ARG A 32 -5.42 2.97 -12.56
C ARG A 32 -6.31 3.34 -11.39
N GLU A 33 -6.00 2.76 -10.25
CA GLU A 33 -6.67 3.03 -8.97
C GLU A 33 -5.78 2.51 -7.85
N PHE A 34 -5.55 3.28 -6.80
CA PHE A 34 -4.82 2.78 -5.63
C PHE A 34 -5.76 1.99 -4.74
N ARG A 35 -5.51 0.70 -4.56
CA ARG A 35 -6.34 -0.24 -3.79
C ARG A 35 -5.49 -0.86 -2.70
N ALA A 36 -5.46 -0.23 -1.53
CA ALA A 36 -4.56 -0.63 -0.46
C ALA A 36 -5.28 -1.10 0.80
N VAL A 37 -4.56 -1.82 1.63
CA VAL A 37 -4.98 -2.19 2.98
C VAL A 37 -3.85 -1.94 3.97
N TRP A 38 -4.17 -1.37 5.13
CA TRP A 38 -3.26 -1.29 6.25
C TRP A 38 -3.18 -2.64 6.98
N VAL A 39 -1.96 -3.04 7.28
CA VAL A 39 -1.63 -4.20 8.13
C VAL A 39 -0.86 -3.67 9.35
N SER A 40 -1.57 -3.55 10.47
CA SER A 40 -1.02 -3.01 11.72
C SER A 40 -0.36 -4.12 12.53
N THR A 41 0.82 -3.81 13.07
CA THR A 41 1.58 -4.75 13.92
C THR A 41 1.50 -4.40 15.40
N VAL A 42 1.24 -3.13 15.73
CA VAL A 42 1.06 -2.70 17.13
C VAL A 42 -0.15 -3.42 17.74
N TYR A 43 0.00 -3.87 18.98
CA TYR A 43 -0.99 -4.70 19.68
C TYR A 43 -1.30 -6.04 18.98
N ASN A 44 -0.48 -6.47 18.03
CA ASN A 44 -0.76 -7.62 17.18
C ASN A 44 -2.18 -7.55 16.55
N LEU A 45 -2.55 -6.33 16.12
CA LEU A 45 -3.90 -6.07 15.62
C LEU A 45 -4.19 -6.91 14.36
N ASP A 46 -3.29 -6.87 13.39
CA ASP A 46 -3.47 -7.56 12.11
C ASP A 46 -2.42 -8.66 11.89
N TRP A 47 -1.13 -8.37 12.17
CA TRP A 47 -0.02 -9.30 11.97
C TRP A 47 1.20 -8.95 12.83
N PRO A 48 1.95 -9.94 13.35
CA PRO A 48 1.51 -11.33 13.50
C PRO A 48 0.33 -11.45 14.48
N SER A 49 -0.41 -12.53 14.44
CA SER A 49 -1.61 -12.72 15.27
C SER A 49 -1.36 -12.66 16.78
N ARG A 50 -0.13 -12.96 17.19
CA ARG A 50 0.42 -12.76 18.55
C ARG A 50 1.94 -12.66 18.49
N ALA A 51 2.54 -12.08 19.51
CA ALA A 51 3.99 -12.09 19.69
C ALA A 51 4.51 -13.51 19.99
N GLY A 52 5.75 -13.78 19.60
CA GLY A 52 6.41 -15.04 19.90
C GLY A 52 6.02 -16.23 19.01
N LEU A 53 5.33 -15.99 17.90
CA LEU A 53 5.17 -17.01 16.86
C LEU A 53 6.51 -17.40 16.25
N SER A 54 6.63 -18.65 15.81
CA SER A 54 7.78 -19.10 15.02
C SER A 54 7.91 -18.34 13.70
N ALA A 55 9.09 -18.30 13.11
CA ALA A 55 9.32 -17.69 11.80
C ALA A 55 8.43 -18.33 10.71
N ALA A 56 8.14 -19.62 10.81
CA ALA A 56 7.28 -20.33 9.85
C ALA A 56 5.83 -19.84 9.96
N GLU A 57 5.28 -19.74 11.17
CA GLU A 57 3.92 -19.25 11.42
C GLU A 57 3.77 -17.78 10.97
N GLN A 58 4.73 -16.91 11.35
CA GLN A 58 4.72 -15.51 10.94
C GLN A 58 4.70 -15.36 9.41
N LYS A 59 5.53 -16.14 8.71
CA LYS A 59 5.57 -16.16 7.24
C LYS A 59 4.26 -16.68 6.64
N GLN A 60 3.71 -17.76 7.18
CA GLN A 60 2.45 -18.35 6.72
C GLN A 60 1.29 -17.35 6.84
N GLU A 61 1.16 -16.67 7.99
CA GLU A 61 0.14 -15.64 8.19
C GLU A 61 0.28 -14.49 7.18
N LEU A 62 1.51 -14.00 6.96
CA LEU A 62 1.76 -12.92 6.01
C LEU A 62 1.46 -13.35 4.57
N LEU A 63 1.82 -14.56 4.18
CA LEU A 63 1.46 -15.12 2.86
C LEU A 63 -0.05 -15.22 2.67
N ALA A 64 -0.80 -15.60 3.71
CA ALA A 64 -2.26 -15.64 3.67
C ALA A 64 -2.85 -14.22 3.43
N ILE A 65 -2.30 -13.20 4.09
CA ILE A 65 -2.66 -11.79 3.88
C ILE A 65 -2.43 -11.39 2.42
N LEU A 66 -1.21 -11.60 1.91
CA LEU A 66 -0.83 -11.20 0.55
C LEU A 66 -1.64 -11.96 -0.53
N ASN A 67 -1.86 -13.27 -0.35
CA ASN A 67 -2.67 -14.08 -1.27
C ASN A 67 -4.12 -13.57 -1.34
N LYS A 68 -4.73 -13.28 -0.19
CA LYS A 68 -6.09 -12.74 -0.15
C LYS A 68 -6.17 -11.33 -0.74
N ALA A 69 -5.17 -10.48 -0.51
CA ALA A 69 -5.10 -9.14 -1.12
C ALA A 69 -5.14 -9.24 -2.66
N VAL A 70 -4.34 -10.14 -3.25
CA VAL A 70 -4.37 -10.40 -4.70
C VAL A 70 -5.70 -10.96 -5.17
N GLN A 71 -6.28 -11.91 -4.43
CA GLN A 71 -7.60 -12.48 -4.75
C GLN A 71 -8.68 -11.39 -4.83
N LEU A 72 -8.61 -10.40 -3.93
CA LEU A 72 -9.50 -9.24 -3.90
C LEU A 72 -9.07 -8.13 -4.86
N LYS A 73 -8.04 -8.33 -5.69
CA LYS A 73 -7.48 -7.36 -6.64
C LYS A 73 -7.08 -6.03 -5.99
N LEU A 74 -6.63 -6.08 -4.74
CA LEU A 74 -5.84 -5.01 -4.15
C LEU A 74 -4.48 -4.97 -4.86
N ASN A 75 -3.81 -3.82 -4.84
CA ASN A 75 -2.52 -3.64 -5.49
C ASN A 75 -1.44 -3.04 -4.59
N ALA A 76 -1.76 -2.77 -3.32
CA ALA A 76 -0.78 -2.33 -2.34
C ALA A 76 -1.12 -2.85 -0.93
N VAL A 77 -0.07 -3.12 -0.14
CA VAL A 77 -0.14 -3.40 1.29
C VAL A 77 0.70 -2.36 2.03
N ILE A 78 0.13 -1.74 3.04
CA ILE A 78 0.80 -0.79 3.91
C ILE A 78 1.09 -1.49 5.23
N LEU A 79 2.31 -2.00 5.36
CA LEU A 79 2.73 -2.83 6.49
C LEU A 79 3.41 -1.97 7.55
N GLN A 80 2.90 -1.97 8.79
CA GLN A 80 3.53 -1.30 9.91
C GLN A 80 4.81 -2.04 10.31
N ILE A 81 5.96 -1.41 10.09
CA ILE A 81 7.28 -1.99 10.35
C ILE A 81 8.02 -1.33 11.53
N ARG A 82 7.53 -0.19 11.99
CA ARG A 82 8.09 0.55 13.13
C ARG A 82 6.96 1.10 14.02
N PRO A 83 6.44 0.29 14.94
CA PRO A 83 5.33 0.71 15.80
C PRO A 83 5.73 1.61 16.97
N ASN A 84 6.88 1.38 17.64
CA ASN A 84 7.23 2.00 18.92
C ASN A 84 8.75 2.25 19.08
N GLY A 85 9.44 2.80 18.09
CA GLY A 85 10.90 2.93 18.16
C GLY A 85 11.61 1.57 18.17
N ASP A 86 10.98 0.57 17.61
CA ASP A 86 11.43 -0.81 17.44
C ASP A 86 11.09 -1.30 16.01
N ALA A 87 11.70 -2.39 15.56
CA ALA A 87 11.72 -2.76 14.16
C ALA A 87 11.14 -4.16 13.88
N PHE A 88 10.40 -4.27 12.76
CA PHE A 88 10.02 -5.52 12.10
C PHE A 88 10.96 -5.85 10.93
N TYR A 89 12.21 -5.43 11.03
CA TYR A 89 13.26 -5.65 10.03
C TYR A 89 14.64 -5.65 10.70
N LYS A 90 15.63 -6.23 10.06
CA LYS A 90 16.99 -6.21 10.57
C LYS A 90 17.51 -4.77 10.62
N SER A 91 17.67 -4.20 11.81
CA SER A 91 18.11 -2.83 12.03
C SER A 91 19.35 -2.80 12.94
N SER A 92 20.29 -1.90 12.63
CA SER A 92 21.39 -1.54 13.54
C SER A 92 21.03 -0.33 14.43
N LEU A 93 19.93 0.36 14.14
CA LEU A 93 19.52 1.59 14.80
C LEU A 93 18.50 1.35 15.94
N GLU A 94 17.61 0.37 15.76
CA GLU A 94 16.53 0.06 16.69
C GLU A 94 16.43 -1.45 16.92
N PRO A 95 15.99 -1.91 18.12
CA PRO A 95 15.87 -3.33 18.43
C PRO A 95 14.69 -3.97 17.69
N TRP A 96 14.68 -5.30 17.64
CA TRP A 96 13.51 -6.07 17.23
C TRP A 96 12.29 -5.73 18.09
N SER A 97 11.13 -5.64 17.45
CA SER A 97 9.89 -5.25 18.11
C SER A 97 9.40 -6.31 19.11
N ALA A 98 8.88 -5.82 20.24
CA ALA A 98 8.20 -6.66 21.22
C ALA A 98 6.94 -7.34 20.69
N TRP A 99 6.35 -6.82 19.62
CA TRP A 99 5.17 -7.38 18.97
C TRP A 99 5.48 -8.53 18.00
N LEU A 100 6.77 -8.73 17.69
CA LEU A 100 7.25 -9.78 16.78
C LEU A 100 7.57 -11.07 17.56
N SER A 101 8.79 -11.21 18.03
CA SER A 101 9.28 -12.41 18.72
C SER A 101 9.59 -12.19 20.21
N GLY A 102 9.30 -10.99 20.70
CA GLY A 102 9.65 -10.51 22.02
C GLY A 102 10.64 -9.33 21.96
N PRO A 103 10.81 -8.57 23.06
CA PRO A 103 11.56 -7.33 23.09
C PRO A 103 13.05 -7.53 22.78
N GLY A 104 13.47 -7.16 21.58
CA GLY A 104 14.85 -7.33 21.09
C GLY A 104 15.20 -8.75 20.66
N VAL A 105 14.24 -9.66 20.58
CA VAL A 105 14.46 -11.05 20.16
C VAL A 105 14.47 -11.15 18.64
N ASN A 106 15.55 -11.71 18.08
CA ASN A 106 15.68 -11.95 16.65
C ASN A 106 14.72 -13.06 16.20
N PRO A 107 13.84 -12.82 15.21
CA PRO A 107 12.90 -13.82 14.69
C PRO A 107 13.56 -14.93 13.84
N GLY A 108 14.87 -14.86 13.59
CA GLY A 108 15.59 -15.81 12.72
C GLY A 108 15.47 -15.53 11.22
N TYR A 109 14.80 -14.45 10.84
CA TYR A 109 14.68 -13.99 9.43
C TYR A 109 14.49 -12.47 9.38
N ASP A 110 14.43 -11.89 8.19
CA ASP A 110 14.10 -10.48 8.01
C ASP A 110 12.65 -10.34 7.51
N PRO A 111 11.69 -9.95 8.39
CA PRO A 111 10.28 -9.85 8.05
C PRO A 111 9.98 -8.87 6.90
N LEU A 112 10.66 -7.72 6.86
CA LEU A 112 10.46 -6.73 5.80
C LEU A 112 11.01 -7.21 4.46
N ALA A 113 12.21 -7.81 4.44
CA ALA A 113 12.77 -8.38 3.21
C ALA A 113 11.85 -9.45 2.63
N PHE A 114 11.33 -10.34 3.50
CA PHE A 114 10.36 -11.36 3.11
C PHE A 114 9.05 -10.75 2.59
N ALA A 115 8.51 -9.75 3.29
CA ALA A 115 7.27 -9.08 2.89
C ALA A 115 7.40 -8.40 1.52
N VAL A 116 8.50 -7.68 1.27
CA VAL A 116 8.77 -7.02 -0.01
C VAL A 116 8.86 -8.05 -1.14
N GLN A 117 9.66 -9.10 -0.94
CA GLN A 117 9.82 -10.15 -1.94
C GLN A 117 8.49 -10.82 -2.32
N GLU A 118 7.71 -11.19 -1.31
CA GLU A 118 6.44 -11.90 -1.53
C GLU A 118 5.32 -10.99 -2.05
N ALA A 119 5.33 -9.70 -1.69
CA ALA A 119 4.42 -8.71 -2.29
C ALA A 119 4.73 -8.52 -3.78
N HIS A 120 6.00 -8.29 -4.14
CA HIS A 120 6.42 -8.09 -5.53
C HIS A 120 6.16 -9.30 -6.41
N ARG A 121 6.40 -10.54 -5.91
CA ARG A 121 6.06 -11.77 -6.65
C ARG A 121 4.59 -11.84 -7.04
N ARG A 122 3.72 -11.14 -6.30
CA ARG A 122 2.27 -11.08 -6.51
C ARG A 122 1.80 -9.83 -7.24
N GLY A 123 2.72 -8.97 -7.68
CA GLY A 123 2.41 -7.69 -8.32
C GLY A 123 1.89 -6.60 -7.38
N LEU A 124 1.99 -6.81 -6.05
CA LEU A 124 1.60 -5.83 -5.04
C LEU A 124 2.73 -4.82 -4.78
N GLU A 125 2.39 -3.56 -4.52
CA GLU A 125 3.29 -2.61 -3.86
C GLU A 125 3.33 -2.88 -2.35
N LEU A 126 4.51 -2.71 -1.74
CA LEU A 126 4.68 -2.71 -0.30
C LEU A 126 5.13 -1.34 0.19
N HIS A 127 4.26 -0.69 0.96
CA HIS A 127 4.58 0.56 1.63
C HIS A 127 4.98 0.27 3.08
N ALA A 128 6.16 0.71 3.47
CA ALA A 128 6.65 0.58 4.83
C ALA A 128 6.03 1.67 5.71
N TRP A 129 5.22 1.28 6.69
CA TRP A 129 4.58 2.21 7.61
C TRP A 129 5.37 2.35 8.89
N PHE A 130 5.69 3.60 9.22
CA PHE A 130 6.38 4.01 10.43
C PHE A 130 5.45 4.86 11.29
N ASN A 131 5.34 4.57 12.58
CA ASN A 131 4.93 5.56 13.54
C ASN A 131 6.19 6.38 13.91
N PRO A 132 6.27 7.68 13.56
CA PRO A 132 7.56 8.37 13.60
C PRO A 132 8.05 8.64 15.01
N PHE A 133 7.18 8.99 15.96
CA PHE A 133 7.61 9.49 17.25
C PHE A 133 7.20 8.64 18.46
N ARG A 134 6.29 7.68 18.32
CA ARG A 134 5.97 6.79 19.43
C ARG A 134 7.20 5.97 19.83
N ALA A 135 7.53 5.99 21.12
CA ALA A 135 8.70 5.27 21.64
C ALA A 135 8.29 4.11 22.56
N THR A 136 7.43 4.33 23.57
CA THR A 136 6.98 3.26 24.44
C THR A 136 5.46 3.25 24.61
N ILE A 137 4.94 2.07 24.92
CA ILE A 137 3.54 1.88 25.32
C ILE A 137 3.57 1.29 26.75
N SER A 138 2.66 1.77 27.61
CA SER A 138 2.54 1.26 28.99
C SER A 138 2.37 -0.24 29.03
N GLY A 139 3.05 -0.89 29.97
CA GLY A 139 2.99 -2.33 30.16
C GLY A 139 3.74 -3.16 29.10
N ARG A 140 4.43 -2.53 28.14
CA ARG A 140 5.25 -3.25 27.15
C ARG A 140 6.74 -3.08 27.39
N PRO A 141 7.47 -4.18 27.61
CA PRO A 141 8.92 -4.14 27.72
C PRO A 141 9.57 -3.76 26.38
N VAL A 142 10.73 -3.13 26.45
CA VAL A 142 11.54 -2.75 25.29
C VAL A 142 12.88 -3.46 25.29
N GLY A 143 13.44 -3.71 24.11
CA GLY A 143 14.76 -4.31 23.95
C GLY A 143 15.89 -3.47 24.58
N ARG A 144 17.03 -4.11 24.87
CA ARG A 144 18.19 -3.44 25.52
C ARG A 144 18.66 -2.19 24.75
N ASN A 145 18.69 -2.26 23.42
CA ASN A 145 19.17 -1.19 22.55
C ASN A 145 18.06 -0.19 22.16
N HIS A 146 16.92 -0.21 22.83
CA HIS A 146 15.83 0.72 22.54
C HIS A 146 16.21 2.17 22.82
N ILE A 147 15.73 3.12 22.02
CA ILE A 147 16.05 4.55 22.12
C ILE A 147 15.73 5.13 23.50
N SER A 148 14.68 4.63 24.19
CA SER A 148 14.34 5.06 25.55
C SER A 148 15.39 4.70 26.60
N ARG A 149 16.24 3.70 26.34
CA ARG A 149 17.37 3.33 27.20
C ARG A 149 18.68 4.00 26.79
N ARG A 150 18.90 4.13 25.47
CA ARG A 150 20.16 4.67 24.94
C ARG A 150 20.23 6.19 24.99
N GLN A 151 19.12 6.88 24.77
CA GLN A 151 19.04 8.34 24.68
C GLN A 151 17.75 8.86 25.33
N PRO A 152 17.54 8.64 26.65
CA PRO A 152 16.30 9.02 27.35
C PRO A 152 16.01 10.52 27.30
N GLY A 153 17.05 11.37 27.14
CA GLY A 153 16.90 12.82 26.97
C GLY A 153 16.15 13.25 25.72
N LEU A 154 16.01 12.37 24.71
CA LEU A 154 15.23 12.64 23.50
C LEU A 154 13.72 12.39 23.70
N LEU A 155 13.31 11.83 24.85
CA LEU A 155 11.93 11.46 25.07
C LEU A 155 11.16 12.47 25.90
N LYS A 156 9.85 12.47 25.72
CA LYS A 156 8.87 13.19 26.53
C LYS A 156 7.78 12.24 26.99
N LYS A 157 7.28 12.44 28.21
CA LYS A 157 6.11 11.71 28.71
C LYS A 157 4.83 12.21 28.01
N ALA A 158 3.93 11.28 27.74
CA ALA A 158 2.62 11.53 27.16
C ALA A 158 1.61 10.57 27.82
N GLY A 159 1.07 11.00 28.97
CA GLY A 159 0.30 10.10 29.85
C GLY A 159 1.15 8.92 30.33
N SER A 160 0.66 7.71 30.11
CA SER A 160 1.35 6.45 30.46
C SER A 160 2.36 5.96 29.41
N THR A 161 2.54 6.70 28.32
CA THR A 161 3.47 6.38 27.23
C THR A 161 4.62 7.39 27.16
N THR A 162 5.60 7.12 26.31
CA THR A 162 6.62 8.11 25.96
C THR A 162 6.72 8.24 24.44
N ILE A 163 7.10 9.43 24.00
CA ILE A 163 7.39 9.72 22.61
C ILE A 163 8.79 10.31 22.47
N LEU A 164 9.42 10.12 21.32
CA LEU A 164 10.54 10.95 20.89
C LEU A 164 10.02 12.38 20.77
N ASN A 165 10.73 13.35 21.31
CA ASN A 165 10.30 14.76 21.26
C ASN A 165 10.28 15.26 19.80
N PRO A 166 9.09 15.50 19.19
CA PRO A 166 9.02 15.86 17.79
C PRO A 166 9.61 17.25 17.47
N SER A 167 9.72 18.12 18.49
CA SER A 167 10.38 19.43 18.36
C SER A 167 11.90 19.38 18.50
N SER A 168 12.48 18.23 18.84
CA SER A 168 13.93 18.06 18.96
C SER A 168 14.54 17.70 17.61
N SER A 169 15.50 18.51 17.14
CA SER A 169 16.23 18.21 15.90
C SER A 169 16.99 16.88 15.97
N ALA A 170 17.53 16.52 17.14
CA ALA A 170 18.21 15.24 17.35
C ALA A 170 17.24 14.04 17.28
N ALA A 171 16.04 14.17 17.86
CA ALA A 171 15.00 13.15 17.76
C ALA A 171 14.48 13.00 16.31
N GLN A 172 14.25 14.10 15.61
CA GLN A 172 13.91 14.08 14.19
C GLN A 172 14.99 13.42 13.34
N GLN A 173 16.27 13.76 13.58
CA GLN A 173 17.39 13.17 12.84
C GLN A 173 17.50 11.67 13.07
N HIS A 174 17.26 11.17 14.30
CA HIS A 174 17.20 9.73 14.56
C HIS A 174 16.11 9.06 13.70
N VAL A 175 14.89 9.61 13.70
CA VAL A 175 13.77 9.06 12.92
C VAL A 175 14.06 9.10 11.42
N LEU A 176 14.62 10.22 10.91
CA LEU A 176 15.01 10.33 9.50
C LEU A 176 16.07 9.28 9.13
N ASN A 177 17.09 9.07 9.99
CA ASN A 177 18.11 8.05 9.76
C ASN A 177 17.51 6.65 9.69
N VAL A 178 16.55 6.33 10.57
CA VAL A 178 15.83 5.04 10.58
C VAL A 178 15.04 4.84 9.29
N ILE A 179 14.26 5.83 8.86
CA ILE A 179 13.46 5.72 7.64
C ILE A 179 14.36 5.63 6.40
N LEU A 180 15.37 6.48 6.30
CA LEU A 180 16.28 6.50 5.15
C LEU A 180 17.18 5.25 5.09
N ASP A 181 17.49 4.61 6.22
CA ASP A 181 18.15 3.31 6.24
C ASP A 181 17.29 2.23 5.57
N VAL A 182 15.99 2.20 5.88
CA VAL A 182 15.05 1.28 5.21
C VAL A 182 14.95 1.59 3.72
N VAL A 183 14.80 2.86 3.33
CA VAL A 183 14.73 3.26 1.92
C VAL A 183 15.98 2.81 1.14
N ARG A 184 17.17 2.94 1.72
CA ARG A 184 18.41 2.50 1.07
C ARG A 184 18.48 1.00 0.88
N ARG A 185 18.17 0.24 1.93
CA ARG A 185 18.42 -1.21 1.99
C ARG A 185 17.34 -2.09 1.41
N TYR A 186 16.08 -1.64 1.48
CA TYR A 186 14.94 -2.45 1.03
C TYR A 186 14.33 -1.88 -0.23
N ASP A 187 13.77 -2.76 -1.03
CA ASP A 187 13.09 -2.44 -2.29
C ASP A 187 11.61 -2.13 -2.06
N ILE A 188 11.33 -1.24 -1.08
CA ILE A 188 9.98 -0.78 -0.78
C ILE A 188 9.45 0.15 -1.87
N ASP A 189 8.14 0.15 -2.10
CA ASP A 189 7.46 1.04 -3.06
C ASP A 189 7.03 2.36 -2.43
N GLY A 190 6.89 2.41 -1.10
CA GLY A 190 6.51 3.62 -0.37
C GLY A 190 6.98 3.66 1.09
N VAL A 191 7.15 4.88 1.58
CA VAL A 191 7.19 5.24 3.00
C VAL A 191 5.83 5.79 3.37
N HIS A 192 5.23 5.29 4.43
CA HIS A 192 3.95 5.74 4.95
C HIS A 192 4.08 6.15 6.41
N LEU A 193 3.59 7.33 6.77
CA LEU A 193 3.44 7.76 8.15
C LEU A 193 1.96 7.82 8.53
N ASP A 194 1.67 7.55 9.81
CA ASP A 194 0.35 7.85 10.40
C ASP A 194 0.25 9.31 10.87
N ASP A 195 -0.79 9.63 11.59
CA ASP A 195 -1.09 10.95 12.12
C ASP A 195 -0.48 11.23 13.50
N TYR A 196 0.21 10.26 14.09
CA TYR A 196 0.69 10.35 15.47
C TYR A 196 2.02 11.10 15.58
N PHE A 197 2.02 12.38 15.17
CA PHE A 197 3.18 13.28 15.35
C PHE A 197 3.28 13.77 16.78
N TYR A 198 2.17 14.20 17.36
CA TYR A 198 1.98 14.44 18.79
C TYR A 198 0.88 13.54 19.33
N PRO A 199 0.85 13.30 20.67
CA PRO A 199 -0.20 12.46 21.25
C PRO A 199 -1.58 13.09 21.10
N TYR A 200 -2.61 12.25 21.04
CA TYR A 200 -3.98 12.72 21.07
C TYR A 200 -4.38 13.33 22.41
N PRO A 201 -5.35 14.28 22.46
CA PRO A 201 -5.94 14.74 23.69
C PRO A 201 -6.44 13.58 24.58
N PRO A 202 -6.32 13.72 25.92
CA PRO A 202 -5.82 14.84 26.68
C PRO A 202 -4.28 14.93 26.80
N ASN A 203 -3.52 13.98 26.23
CA ASN A 203 -2.07 13.85 26.44
C ASN A 203 -1.22 14.65 25.42
N HIS A 204 -1.82 15.49 24.58
CA HIS A 204 -1.13 16.24 23.53
C HIS A 204 -0.17 17.31 24.05
N ASN A 205 -0.39 17.82 25.26
CA ASN A 205 0.44 18.85 25.91
C ASN A 205 1.64 18.22 26.61
N ILE A 206 2.63 17.78 25.82
CA ILE A 206 3.91 17.34 26.37
C ILE A 206 4.76 18.52 26.84
N SER A 207 5.63 18.31 27.84
CA SER A 207 6.52 19.35 28.39
C SER A 207 7.75 19.55 27.49
N ASP A 208 7.56 20.08 26.28
CA ASP A 208 8.62 20.41 25.34
C ASP A 208 8.95 21.91 25.27
N GLY A 209 8.21 22.77 25.99
CA GLY A 209 8.41 24.19 26.02
C GLY A 209 8.08 24.90 24.70
N LYS A 210 7.29 24.28 23.83
CA LYS A 210 6.96 24.81 22.51
C LYS A 210 5.49 25.22 22.40
N SER A 211 5.24 26.36 21.74
CA SER A 211 3.90 26.74 21.33
C SER A 211 3.38 25.81 20.21
N PRO A 212 2.07 25.70 19.99
CA PRO A 212 1.50 24.95 18.88
C PRO A 212 2.08 25.35 17.52
N ALA A 213 2.31 26.64 17.27
CA ALA A 213 2.94 27.12 16.04
C ALA A 213 4.39 26.62 15.87
N GLN A 214 5.18 26.61 16.95
CA GLN A 214 6.55 26.09 16.93
C GLN A 214 6.56 24.57 16.72
N ARG A 215 5.61 23.83 17.29
CA ARG A 215 5.42 22.41 17.07
C ARG A 215 5.12 22.12 15.60
N ARG A 216 4.17 22.85 14.99
CA ARG A 216 3.87 22.74 13.55
C ARG A 216 5.08 23.03 12.68
N ALA A 217 5.80 24.10 12.93
CA ALA A 217 7.01 24.42 12.18
C ALA A 217 8.07 23.32 12.26
N ALA A 218 8.21 22.67 13.43
CA ALA A 218 9.13 21.55 13.61
C ALA A 218 8.69 20.33 12.79
N ILE A 219 7.40 19.97 12.78
CA ILE A 219 6.88 18.85 11.99
C ILE A 219 6.91 19.16 10.49
N ASP A 220 6.60 20.39 10.06
CA ASP A 220 6.73 20.83 8.68
C ASP A 220 8.17 20.60 8.16
N SER A 221 9.16 21.04 8.96
CA SER A 221 10.57 20.83 8.64
C SER A 221 10.94 19.33 8.55
N PHE A 222 10.41 18.52 9.47
CA PHE A 222 10.61 17.06 9.45
C PHE A 222 10.03 16.42 8.17
N VAL A 223 8.79 16.74 7.81
CA VAL A 223 8.11 16.19 6.61
C VAL A 223 8.84 16.62 5.34
N GLN A 224 9.26 17.88 5.24
CA GLN A 224 10.03 18.37 4.10
C GLN A 224 11.38 17.67 3.96
N LYS A 225 12.12 17.49 5.08
CA LYS A 225 13.38 16.74 5.10
C LYS A 225 13.19 15.29 4.75
N LEU A 226 12.13 14.66 5.25
CA LEU A 226 11.78 13.28 4.91
C LEU A 226 11.54 13.13 3.41
N TYR A 227 10.65 13.96 2.83
CA TYR A 227 10.35 13.93 1.41
C TYR A 227 11.62 14.10 0.56
N THR A 228 12.38 15.16 0.84
CA THR A 228 13.63 15.44 0.12
C THR A 228 14.63 14.29 0.25
N GLY A 229 14.80 13.74 1.45
CA GLY A 229 15.73 12.63 1.72
C GLY A 229 15.32 11.35 0.98
N VAL A 230 14.03 11.01 0.98
CA VAL A 230 13.52 9.84 0.23
C VAL A 230 13.73 10.05 -1.27
N LYS A 231 13.33 11.21 -1.82
CA LYS A 231 13.46 11.48 -3.27
C LYS A 231 14.91 11.55 -3.74
N LYS A 232 15.82 12.04 -2.90
CA LYS A 232 17.26 12.00 -3.19
C LYS A 232 17.82 10.57 -3.20
N THR A 233 17.28 9.69 -2.36
CA THR A 233 17.75 8.29 -2.23
C THR A 233 17.17 7.39 -3.32
N LYS A 234 15.85 7.39 -3.46
CA LYS A 234 15.11 6.62 -4.48
C LYS A 234 13.89 7.44 -4.93
N PRO A 235 13.97 8.19 -6.01
CA PRO A 235 12.92 9.13 -6.43
C PRO A 235 11.55 8.44 -6.70
N TRP A 236 11.57 7.16 -7.02
CA TRP A 236 10.35 6.36 -7.27
C TRP A 236 9.64 5.88 -6.00
N VAL A 237 10.29 5.91 -4.82
CA VAL A 237 9.63 5.54 -3.56
C VAL A 237 8.63 6.63 -3.17
N ARG A 238 7.36 6.24 -3.02
CA ARG A 238 6.28 7.14 -2.61
C ARG A 238 6.46 7.60 -1.17
N VAL A 239 6.13 8.83 -0.88
CA VAL A 239 5.97 9.34 0.48
C VAL A 239 4.51 9.66 0.71
N GLY A 240 3.86 8.90 1.59
CA GLY A 240 2.46 9.09 1.95
C GLY A 240 2.28 9.33 3.43
N ILE A 241 1.23 10.07 3.79
CA ILE A 241 0.84 10.30 5.18
C ILE A 241 -0.67 10.09 5.30
N SER A 242 -1.10 9.40 6.38
CA SER A 242 -2.52 9.29 6.74
C SER A 242 -2.84 10.22 7.91
N PRO A 243 -3.17 11.49 7.67
CA PRO A 243 -3.54 12.42 8.71
C PRO A 243 -4.92 12.06 9.29
N PHE A 244 -5.22 12.58 10.49
CA PHE A 244 -6.60 12.62 10.99
C PHE A 244 -7.54 13.20 9.92
N GLY A 245 -8.71 12.61 9.75
CA GLY A 245 -9.59 12.92 8.61
C GLY A 245 -10.11 14.35 8.54
N ILE A 246 -10.12 15.06 9.67
CA ILE A 246 -10.48 16.48 9.76
C ILE A 246 -9.23 17.26 10.12
N TRP A 247 -8.77 18.14 9.23
CA TRP A 247 -7.59 18.97 9.45
C TRP A 247 -7.76 19.92 10.65
N GLN A 248 -8.90 20.62 10.68
CA GLN A 248 -9.27 21.56 11.74
C GLN A 248 -10.79 21.66 11.78
N PRO A 249 -11.44 21.77 12.96
CA PRO A 249 -12.86 22.07 13.06
C PRO A 249 -13.23 23.30 12.21
N GLY A 250 -14.34 23.22 11.48
CA GLY A 250 -14.77 24.25 10.52
C GLY A 250 -14.19 24.11 9.11
N TYR A 251 -13.38 23.05 8.84
CA TYR A 251 -12.83 22.75 7.50
C TYR A 251 -13.13 21.30 7.08
N PRO A 252 -14.00 21.08 6.04
CA PRO A 252 -14.82 22.10 5.35
C PRO A 252 -15.76 22.84 6.29
N GLU A 253 -16.36 23.94 5.79
CA GLU A 253 -17.30 24.76 6.55
C GLU A 253 -18.40 23.92 7.22
N GLY A 254 -18.71 24.22 8.49
CA GLY A 254 -19.71 23.53 9.28
C GLY A 254 -19.25 22.21 9.92
N VAL A 255 -18.11 21.62 9.52
CA VAL A 255 -17.63 20.35 10.09
C VAL A 255 -17.14 20.54 11.53
N LYS A 256 -17.70 19.75 12.45
CA LYS A 256 -17.28 19.70 13.86
C LYS A 256 -16.33 18.53 14.09
N ALA A 257 -15.37 18.69 14.97
CA ALA A 257 -14.50 17.61 15.42
C ALA A 257 -14.05 17.83 16.87
N GLY A 258 -13.93 16.73 17.63
CA GLY A 258 -13.35 16.75 18.97
C GLY A 258 -11.83 16.89 18.98
N VAL A 259 -11.18 16.54 17.86
CA VAL A 259 -9.73 16.67 17.67
C VAL A 259 -9.46 17.74 16.63
N ASN A 260 -8.61 18.71 16.98
CA ASN A 260 -8.03 19.66 16.04
C ASN A 260 -6.64 19.15 15.66
N ALA A 261 -6.51 18.49 14.50
CA ALA A 261 -5.23 17.90 14.10
C ALA A 261 -4.14 18.95 13.89
N TYR A 262 -4.52 20.13 13.40
CA TYR A 262 -3.62 21.27 13.20
C TYR A 262 -3.02 21.77 14.53
N GLU A 263 -3.83 21.91 15.58
CA GLU A 263 -3.36 22.41 16.88
C GLU A 263 -2.84 21.30 17.80
N HIS A 264 -3.58 20.20 17.96
CA HIS A 264 -3.26 19.19 18.95
C HIS A 264 -2.15 18.25 18.48
N LEU A 265 -2.17 17.86 17.19
CA LEU A 265 -1.21 16.90 16.64
C LEU A 265 -0.06 17.59 15.91
N ALA A 266 -0.07 18.92 15.80
CA ALA A 266 0.85 19.71 14.98
C ALA A 266 0.90 19.25 13.51
N CYS A 267 -0.23 18.72 12.99
CA CYS A 267 -0.33 18.07 11.71
C CYS A 267 -0.91 19.04 10.66
N ASP A 268 -0.06 19.81 9.99
CA ASP A 268 -0.48 20.68 8.88
C ASP A 268 -0.43 19.94 7.53
N ALA A 269 -1.19 18.84 7.44
CA ALA A 269 -1.21 18.01 6.23
C ALA A 269 -1.74 18.77 4.99
N ARG A 270 -2.59 19.80 5.20
CA ARG A 270 -3.02 20.71 4.13
C ARG A 270 -1.82 21.41 3.49
N LYS A 271 -0.91 21.96 4.29
CA LYS A 271 0.32 22.62 3.82
C LYS A 271 1.23 21.64 3.10
N TRP A 272 1.43 20.45 3.65
CA TRP A 272 2.33 19.45 3.04
C TRP A 272 1.84 19.00 1.67
N LEU A 273 0.52 18.82 1.50
CA LEU A 273 -0.10 18.53 0.21
C LEU A 273 0.05 19.70 -0.76
N ALA A 274 -0.26 20.93 -0.31
CA ALA A 274 -0.19 22.12 -1.15
C ALA A 274 1.21 22.38 -1.70
N HIS A 275 2.25 22.15 -0.87
CA HIS A 275 3.65 22.33 -1.26
C HIS A 275 4.25 21.09 -1.96
N GLY A 276 3.51 19.98 -2.09
CA GLY A 276 3.99 18.74 -2.71
C GLY A 276 5.08 18.04 -1.90
N TRP A 277 5.08 18.18 -0.56
CA TRP A 277 5.99 17.46 0.35
C TRP A 277 5.50 16.04 0.67
N VAL A 278 4.50 15.59 -0.04
CA VAL A 278 4.01 14.21 -0.05
C VAL A 278 3.65 13.82 -1.47
N ASP A 279 3.71 12.53 -1.79
CA ASP A 279 3.22 12.00 -3.06
C ASP A 279 1.73 11.71 -3.02
N TYR A 280 1.20 11.42 -1.83
CA TYR A 280 -0.23 11.27 -1.58
C TYR A 280 -0.58 11.55 -0.12
N LEU A 281 -1.83 11.91 0.14
CA LEU A 281 -2.42 11.84 1.47
C LEU A 281 -3.48 10.75 1.52
N ALA A 282 -3.59 10.13 2.68
CA ALA A 282 -4.64 9.15 2.98
C ALA A 282 -5.41 9.58 4.24
N PRO A 283 -6.19 10.69 4.19
CA PRO A 283 -6.90 11.17 5.36
C PRO A 283 -7.86 10.09 5.88
N GLN A 284 -7.91 9.92 7.19
CA GLN A 284 -8.70 8.90 7.87
C GLN A 284 -10.17 9.31 7.92
N LEU A 285 -10.89 9.14 6.78
CA LEU A 285 -12.30 9.50 6.66
C LEU A 285 -13.19 8.38 7.22
N TYR A 286 -13.14 8.21 8.55
CA TYR A 286 -13.73 7.06 9.23
C TYR A 286 -15.23 7.22 9.54
N TRP A 287 -15.85 8.29 9.11
CA TRP A 287 -17.27 8.59 9.33
C TRP A 287 -18.15 8.04 8.18
N ARG A 288 -19.45 8.01 8.43
CA ARG A 288 -20.46 7.62 7.43
C ARG A 288 -20.69 8.72 6.41
N ILE A 289 -21.31 8.33 5.29
CA ILE A 289 -21.67 9.25 4.20
C ILE A 289 -22.64 10.32 4.69
N ASP A 290 -23.59 9.93 5.51
CA ASP A 290 -24.70 10.75 6.03
C ASP A 290 -24.47 11.30 7.45
N SER A 291 -23.24 11.25 7.96
CA SER A 291 -22.90 11.80 9.28
C SER A 291 -22.61 13.31 9.23
N GLU A 292 -22.61 13.99 10.40
CA GLU A 292 -22.17 15.40 10.52
C GLU A 292 -20.75 15.63 10.00
N GLN A 293 -19.88 14.60 10.10
CA GLN A 293 -18.54 14.59 9.51
C GLN A 293 -18.60 13.94 8.14
N SER A 294 -19.44 14.43 7.28
CA SER A 294 -19.80 13.87 5.96
C SER A 294 -18.58 13.40 5.16
N PHE A 295 -18.52 12.08 4.88
CA PHE A 295 -17.45 11.50 4.06
C PHE A 295 -17.29 12.20 2.72
N PRO A 296 -18.37 12.48 1.92
CA PRO A 296 -18.22 13.15 0.64
C PRO A 296 -17.71 14.59 0.75
N ASP A 297 -18.10 15.33 1.80
CA ASP A 297 -17.66 16.72 1.95
C ASP A 297 -16.19 16.80 2.36
N LEU A 298 -15.76 15.95 3.27
CA LEU A 298 -14.36 15.79 3.62
C LEU A 298 -13.52 15.37 2.39
N MET A 299 -14.01 14.41 1.60
CA MET A 299 -13.31 13.95 0.39
C MET A 299 -13.17 15.07 -0.66
N ARG A 300 -14.24 15.85 -0.90
CA ARG A 300 -14.20 17.01 -1.82
C ARG A 300 -13.19 18.04 -1.33
N TRP A 301 -13.21 18.36 -0.03
CA TRP A 301 -12.33 19.37 0.54
C TRP A 301 -10.86 18.96 0.42
N TRP A 302 -10.50 17.74 0.85
CA TRP A 302 -9.14 17.26 0.73
C TRP A 302 -8.65 17.21 -0.72
N SER A 303 -9.49 16.76 -1.65
CA SER A 303 -9.15 16.69 -3.08
C SER A 303 -9.00 18.06 -3.74
N SER A 304 -9.54 19.12 -3.15
CA SER A 304 -9.46 20.48 -3.69
C SER A 304 -8.13 21.19 -3.39
N ILE A 305 -7.35 20.71 -2.43
CA ILE A 305 -6.15 21.42 -1.91
C ILE A 305 -5.05 21.47 -2.98
N ASN A 306 -4.76 20.32 -3.61
CA ASN A 306 -3.75 20.25 -4.66
C ASN A 306 -4.16 19.23 -5.73
N PRO A 307 -4.62 19.68 -6.90
CA PRO A 307 -5.02 18.77 -7.97
C PRO A 307 -3.84 18.00 -8.60
N ALA A 308 -2.59 18.36 -8.32
CA ALA A 308 -1.41 17.64 -8.83
C ALA A 308 -0.97 16.47 -7.93
N ARG A 309 -1.58 16.29 -6.77
CA ARG A 309 -1.27 15.19 -5.83
C ARG A 309 -2.52 14.42 -5.46
N PRO A 310 -2.51 13.09 -5.50
CA PRO A 310 -3.66 12.28 -5.14
C PRO A 310 -4.00 12.33 -3.65
N VAL A 311 -5.30 12.33 -3.38
CA VAL A 311 -5.86 12.05 -2.06
C VAL A 311 -6.64 10.74 -2.17
N TRP A 312 -6.26 9.76 -1.37
CA TRP A 312 -6.90 8.44 -1.30
C TRP A 312 -7.46 8.23 0.10
N PRO A 313 -8.77 8.30 0.31
CA PRO A 313 -9.33 8.25 1.65
C PRO A 313 -9.03 6.93 2.36
N GLY A 314 -8.69 7.03 3.63
CA GLY A 314 -8.77 5.92 4.56
C GLY A 314 -10.23 5.61 4.87
N ILE A 315 -10.66 4.37 4.62
CA ILE A 315 -12.02 3.90 4.84
C ILE A 315 -12.03 2.91 6.00
N ALA A 316 -12.89 3.15 7.01
CA ALA A 316 -12.93 2.33 8.22
C ALA A 316 -13.75 1.04 8.04
N SER A 317 -13.20 0.07 7.30
CA SER A 317 -13.79 -1.27 7.23
C SER A 317 -13.84 -2.00 8.59
N ALA A 318 -12.99 -1.62 9.54
CA ALA A 318 -13.02 -2.14 10.91
C ALA A 318 -14.27 -1.73 11.69
N ARG A 319 -14.99 -0.69 11.23
CA ARG A 319 -16.23 -0.22 11.86
C ARG A 319 -17.49 -0.96 11.39
N ILE A 320 -17.38 -1.90 10.45
CA ILE A 320 -18.53 -2.72 10.03
C ILE A 320 -19.05 -3.51 11.23
N ASN A 321 -20.28 -3.21 11.67
CA ASN A 321 -20.93 -3.81 12.83
C ASN A 321 -20.06 -3.83 14.11
N SER A 322 -19.19 -2.84 14.30
CA SER A 322 -18.35 -2.73 15.48
C SER A 322 -19.09 -2.08 16.66
N SER A 323 -18.52 -2.19 17.87
CA SER A 323 -19.02 -1.47 19.04
C SER A 323 -18.90 0.05 18.92
N GLU A 324 -17.95 0.55 18.10
CA GLU A 324 -17.75 1.97 17.84
C GLU A 324 -18.76 2.54 16.83
N ASP A 325 -19.34 1.68 15.98
CA ASP A 325 -20.30 2.07 14.93
C ASP A 325 -21.32 0.94 14.71
N PRO A 326 -22.24 0.71 15.67
CA PRO A 326 -23.22 -0.36 15.59
C PRO A 326 -24.13 -0.22 14.35
N GLY A 327 -24.36 -1.34 13.67
CA GLY A 327 -25.23 -1.37 12.50
C GLY A 327 -24.62 -0.75 11.22
N ARG A 328 -23.34 -0.39 11.19
CA ARG A 328 -22.68 0.04 9.94
C ARG A 328 -22.57 -1.15 8.97
N PRO A 329 -23.25 -1.13 7.82
CA PRO A 329 -23.22 -2.26 6.89
C PRO A 329 -21.96 -2.21 6.01
N ALA A 330 -21.57 -3.34 5.43
CA ALA A 330 -20.49 -3.38 4.45
C ALA A 330 -20.84 -2.65 3.13
N SER A 331 -22.13 -2.46 2.82
CA SER A 331 -22.60 -1.64 1.70
C SER A 331 -22.19 -0.17 1.83
N GLU A 332 -22.04 0.35 3.05
CA GLU A 332 -21.51 1.70 3.29
C GLU A 332 -20.09 1.83 2.76
N ILE A 333 -19.24 0.82 2.99
CA ILE A 333 -17.86 0.79 2.48
C ILE A 333 -17.85 0.75 0.95
N ASP A 334 -18.75 -0.04 0.34
CA ASP A 334 -18.91 -0.12 -1.11
C ASP A 334 -19.34 1.24 -1.71
N ALA A 335 -20.29 1.93 -1.07
CA ALA A 335 -20.72 3.28 -1.47
C ALA A 335 -19.59 4.32 -1.32
N GLN A 336 -18.77 4.23 -0.27
CA GLN A 336 -17.62 5.12 -0.08
C GLN A 336 -16.55 4.90 -1.16
N ILE A 337 -16.32 3.67 -1.63
CA ILE A 337 -15.44 3.40 -2.78
C ILE A 337 -15.96 4.12 -4.03
N ASP A 338 -17.26 4.01 -4.29
CA ASP A 338 -17.90 4.64 -5.44
C ASP A 338 -17.80 6.17 -5.37
N LEU A 339 -18.05 6.76 -4.20
CA LEU A 339 -17.84 8.19 -3.96
C LEU A 339 -16.38 8.60 -4.17
N SER A 340 -15.43 7.82 -3.68
CA SER A 340 -14.00 8.10 -3.88
C SER A 340 -13.65 8.17 -5.37
N ARG A 341 -14.18 7.26 -6.19
CA ARG A 341 -13.98 7.28 -7.65
C ARG A 341 -14.58 8.52 -8.32
N ARG A 342 -15.78 8.94 -7.90
CA ARG A 342 -16.46 10.11 -8.46
C ARG A 342 -15.85 11.45 -8.03
N LEU A 343 -15.33 11.52 -6.80
CA LEU A 343 -14.86 12.76 -6.20
C LEU A 343 -13.34 12.97 -6.34
N ALA A 344 -12.60 11.94 -6.71
CA ALA A 344 -11.16 12.05 -6.93
C ALA A 344 -10.86 12.95 -8.15
N ARG A 345 -10.09 14.01 -7.94
CA ARG A 345 -9.71 14.95 -9.00
C ARG A 345 -8.52 14.50 -9.83
N GLN A 346 -7.65 13.66 -9.26
CA GLN A 346 -6.44 13.17 -9.92
C GLN A 346 -6.57 11.71 -10.34
N SER A 347 -6.68 10.85 -9.38
CA SER A 347 -6.75 9.41 -9.57
C SER A 347 -7.49 8.78 -8.42
N ALA A 348 -8.39 7.88 -8.73
CA ALA A 348 -9.13 7.14 -7.72
C ALA A 348 -8.20 6.28 -6.87
N GLY A 349 -8.59 6.07 -5.64
CA GLY A 349 -7.91 5.19 -4.72
C GLY A 349 -8.53 5.24 -3.34
N GLN A 350 -8.25 4.23 -2.55
CA GLN A 350 -8.68 4.11 -1.16
C GLN A 350 -7.78 3.14 -0.39
N LEU A 351 -7.76 3.31 0.92
CA LEU A 351 -7.03 2.46 1.86
C LEU A 351 -8.02 1.94 2.90
N PHE A 352 -8.01 0.64 3.17
CA PHE A 352 -8.93 0.02 4.13
C PHE A 352 -8.27 -0.11 5.50
N TRP A 353 -8.90 0.45 6.53
CA TRP A 353 -8.54 0.24 7.92
C TRP A 353 -9.44 -0.80 8.55
N SER A 354 -8.97 -1.99 8.86
CA SER A 354 -7.67 -2.56 8.60
C SER A 354 -7.83 -3.98 8.01
N TRP A 355 -6.73 -4.68 7.80
CA TRP A 355 -6.73 -6.05 7.31
C TRP A 355 -7.64 -6.99 8.10
N ARG A 356 -7.69 -6.86 9.42
CA ARG A 356 -8.50 -7.74 10.29
C ARG A 356 -9.96 -7.84 9.86
N SER A 357 -10.57 -6.72 9.50
CA SER A 357 -11.97 -6.71 9.05
C SER A 357 -12.15 -7.38 7.70
N ILE A 358 -11.22 -7.13 6.76
CA ILE A 358 -11.23 -7.75 5.43
C ILE A 358 -10.93 -9.23 5.54
N GLY A 359 -9.90 -9.62 6.31
CA GLY A 359 -9.51 -11.02 6.50
C GLY A 359 -10.62 -11.86 7.13
N LYS A 360 -11.33 -11.30 8.12
CA LYS A 360 -12.49 -11.93 8.77
C LYS A 360 -13.80 -11.86 7.97
N ASN A 361 -13.77 -11.20 6.79
CA ASN A 361 -14.95 -10.97 5.96
C ASN A 361 -16.11 -10.29 6.69
N ALA A 362 -15.81 -9.26 7.47
CA ALA A 362 -16.80 -8.54 8.28
C ALA A 362 -17.98 -8.08 7.39
N GLY A 363 -19.21 -8.40 7.78
CA GLY A 363 -20.43 -8.05 7.03
C GLY A 363 -20.44 -8.50 5.56
N GLY A 364 -19.61 -9.48 5.17
CA GLY A 364 -19.51 -9.95 3.78
C GLY A 364 -18.71 -9.01 2.86
N ILE A 365 -17.84 -8.15 3.40
CA ILE A 365 -17.06 -7.13 2.66
C ILE A 365 -16.30 -7.70 1.46
N GLN A 366 -15.78 -8.94 1.55
CA GLN A 366 -15.06 -9.56 0.44
C GLN A 366 -15.91 -9.69 -0.82
N SER A 367 -17.21 -9.99 -0.67
CA SER A 367 -18.15 -10.07 -1.80
C SER A 367 -18.37 -8.69 -2.46
N TYR A 368 -18.44 -7.63 -1.66
CA TYR A 368 -18.53 -6.27 -2.20
C TYR A 368 -17.27 -5.89 -2.97
N LEU A 369 -16.09 -6.14 -2.40
CA LEU A 369 -14.83 -5.87 -3.08
C LEU A 369 -14.67 -6.69 -4.37
N ALA A 370 -15.06 -7.97 -4.37
CA ALA A 370 -14.99 -8.83 -5.56
C ALA A 370 -15.89 -8.33 -6.70
N ARG A 371 -17.08 -7.81 -6.40
CA ARG A 371 -17.97 -7.20 -7.39
C ARG A 371 -17.45 -5.85 -7.87
N ARG A 372 -16.83 -5.07 -6.99
CA ARG A 372 -16.31 -3.74 -7.29
C ARG A 372 -15.02 -3.77 -8.09
N TYR A 373 -14.14 -4.73 -7.82
CA TYR A 373 -12.84 -4.89 -8.46
C TYR A 373 -12.85 -6.08 -9.44
N THR A 374 -13.47 -5.89 -10.61
CA THR A 374 -13.62 -6.95 -11.63
C THR A 374 -12.31 -7.28 -12.37
N SER A 375 -11.37 -6.32 -12.44
CA SER A 375 -10.06 -6.49 -13.06
C SER A 375 -8.95 -5.93 -12.18
N TYR A 376 -7.70 -6.33 -12.43
CA TYR A 376 -6.55 -5.67 -11.80
C TYR A 376 -6.44 -4.23 -12.27
N ALA A 377 -5.98 -3.35 -11.38
CA ALA A 377 -5.61 -1.98 -11.67
C ALA A 377 -4.17 -1.74 -11.25
N LEU A 378 -3.48 -0.85 -11.94
CA LEU A 378 -2.17 -0.37 -11.53
C LEU A 378 -2.33 0.77 -10.52
N PRO A 379 -1.43 0.92 -9.56
CA PRO A 379 -1.31 2.18 -8.81
C PRO A 379 -1.12 3.36 -9.78
N PRO A 380 -1.66 4.55 -9.46
CA PRO A 380 -1.46 5.74 -10.29
C PRO A 380 0.02 6.09 -10.45
N ALA A 381 0.42 6.58 -11.62
CA ALA A 381 1.79 7.01 -11.88
C ALA A 381 2.15 8.28 -11.09
N MET A 382 3.45 8.49 -10.89
CA MET A 382 4.05 9.70 -10.28
C MET A 382 4.90 10.47 -11.30
N PRO A 383 4.30 11.17 -12.27
CA PRO A 383 5.05 11.85 -13.33
C PRO A 383 5.94 12.98 -12.81
N TRP A 384 5.66 13.50 -11.60
CA TRP A 384 6.51 14.48 -10.93
C TRP A 384 7.81 13.91 -10.35
N SER A 385 7.89 12.58 -10.16
CA SER A 385 9.10 11.89 -9.65
C SER A 385 9.97 11.30 -10.75
N GLY A 386 9.45 11.15 -11.97
CA GLY A 386 10.20 10.66 -13.13
C GLY A 386 9.28 10.39 -14.31
N ARG A 387 9.79 10.62 -15.53
CA ARG A 387 9.02 10.54 -16.78
C ARG A 387 9.45 9.40 -17.70
N ILE A 388 10.36 8.53 -17.24
CA ILE A 388 10.83 7.38 -18.04
C ILE A 388 9.64 6.51 -18.41
N ARG A 389 9.52 6.22 -19.71
CA ARG A 389 8.58 5.25 -20.29
C ARG A 389 9.40 4.12 -20.91
N PRO A 390 9.30 2.89 -20.40
CA PRO A 390 10.07 1.77 -20.94
C PRO A 390 9.72 1.50 -22.41
N ALA A 391 10.70 1.01 -23.15
CA ALA A 391 10.52 0.70 -24.57
C ALA A 391 9.60 -0.52 -24.77
N ARG A 392 9.04 -0.65 -25.99
CA ARG A 392 8.22 -1.80 -26.42
C ARG A 392 9.07 -3.08 -26.38
N PRO A 393 8.68 -4.13 -25.64
CA PRO A 393 9.37 -5.41 -25.69
C PRO A 393 9.08 -6.15 -26.99
N THR A 394 9.90 -7.14 -27.34
CA THR A 394 9.50 -8.19 -28.29
C THR A 394 8.81 -9.30 -27.52
N ALA A 395 7.75 -9.88 -28.09
CA ALA A 395 6.96 -10.88 -27.38
C ALA A 395 6.39 -11.95 -28.33
N GLN A 396 6.16 -13.15 -27.77
CA GLN A 396 5.52 -14.26 -28.44
C GLN A 396 4.68 -15.05 -27.44
N GLY A 397 3.74 -15.84 -27.93
CA GLY A 397 2.91 -16.71 -27.11
C GLY A 397 2.55 -18.01 -27.76
N ARG A 398 2.24 -19.03 -26.96
CA ARG A 398 1.75 -20.34 -27.41
C ARG A 398 0.56 -20.74 -26.57
N ASP A 399 -0.47 -21.23 -27.24
CA ASP A 399 -1.71 -21.71 -26.62
C ASP A 399 -1.84 -23.21 -26.87
N ASN A 400 -2.02 -23.98 -25.82
CA ASN A 400 -2.23 -25.44 -25.90
C ASN A 400 -3.69 -25.86 -25.60
N GLY A 401 -4.63 -24.90 -25.63
CA GLY A 401 -6.05 -25.11 -25.32
C GLY A 401 -6.41 -25.06 -23.81
N ARG A 402 -5.43 -25.25 -22.92
CA ARG A 402 -5.61 -25.16 -21.46
C ARG A 402 -4.89 -23.96 -20.86
N THR A 403 -3.71 -23.68 -21.37
CA THR A 403 -2.85 -22.59 -20.91
C THR A 403 -2.25 -21.82 -22.07
N ILE A 404 -1.97 -20.53 -21.83
CA ILE A 404 -1.24 -19.66 -22.73
C ILE A 404 0.10 -19.35 -22.08
N SER A 405 1.19 -19.75 -22.72
CA SER A 405 2.56 -19.43 -22.34
C SER A 405 3.01 -18.19 -23.10
N LEU A 406 3.34 -17.12 -22.40
CA LEU A 406 3.85 -15.86 -22.93
C LEU A 406 5.33 -15.73 -22.59
N ALA A 407 6.12 -15.25 -23.54
CA ALA A 407 7.52 -14.89 -23.32
C ALA A 407 7.81 -13.54 -23.99
N TRP A 408 8.65 -12.74 -23.37
CA TRP A 408 9.05 -11.43 -23.91
C TRP A 408 10.50 -11.09 -23.56
N GLN A 409 11.08 -10.21 -24.36
CA GLN A 409 12.42 -9.68 -24.14
C GLN A 409 12.32 -8.17 -23.92
N PRO A 410 12.71 -7.66 -22.75
CA PRO A 410 12.84 -6.22 -22.51
C PRO A 410 13.91 -5.63 -23.46
N VAL A 411 13.67 -4.42 -23.94
CA VAL A 411 14.66 -3.66 -24.71
C VAL A 411 15.63 -2.92 -23.80
N ASP A 412 15.14 -2.54 -22.62
CA ASP A 412 15.91 -1.82 -21.59
C ASP A 412 15.57 -2.35 -20.19
N SER A 413 16.32 -1.90 -19.17
CA SER A 413 16.14 -2.29 -17.77
C SER A 413 15.18 -1.38 -17.00
N SER A 414 14.45 -0.49 -17.66
CA SER A 414 13.61 0.51 -17.01
C SER A 414 12.24 -0.01 -16.56
N ALA A 415 11.85 -1.21 -16.99
CA ALA A 415 10.60 -1.84 -16.59
C ALA A 415 10.71 -2.39 -15.15
N ARG A 416 9.89 -1.84 -14.27
CA ARG A 416 9.76 -2.28 -12.88
C ARG A 416 8.68 -3.34 -12.70
N LYS A 417 7.66 -3.32 -13.55
CA LYS A 417 6.52 -4.24 -13.57
C LYS A 417 6.09 -4.49 -15.02
N TRP A 418 5.36 -5.58 -15.21
CA TRP A 418 4.70 -5.92 -16.48
C TRP A 418 3.21 -6.04 -16.25
N ALA A 419 2.40 -5.28 -16.97
CA ALA A 419 0.96 -5.44 -16.99
C ALA A 419 0.56 -6.31 -18.18
N ILE A 420 -0.09 -7.44 -17.91
CA ILE A 420 -0.65 -8.30 -18.95
C ILE A 420 -2.12 -7.95 -19.10
N GLN A 421 -2.51 -7.55 -20.30
CA GLN A 421 -3.90 -7.19 -20.63
C GLN A 421 -4.46 -8.16 -21.65
N ALA A 422 -5.74 -8.51 -21.49
CA ALA A 422 -6.49 -9.31 -22.46
C ALA A 422 -7.57 -8.42 -23.07
N GLY A 423 -7.72 -8.45 -24.41
CA GLY A 423 -8.60 -7.57 -25.15
C GLY A 423 -9.39 -8.27 -26.24
N SER A 424 -10.64 -7.79 -26.45
CA SER A 424 -11.50 -8.16 -27.56
C SER A 424 -12.23 -6.92 -28.04
N GLY A 425 -12.01 -6.50 -29.27
CA GLY A 425 -12.51 -5.24 -29.80
C GLY A 425 -12.01 -4.06 -28.96
N ARG A 426 -12.93 -3.25 -28.46
CA ARG A 426 -12.62 -2.10 -27.57
C ARG A 426 -12.55 -2.45 -26.09
N SER A 427 -12.89 -3.67 -25.71
CA SER A 427 -12.91 -4.10 -24.31
C SER A 427 -11.55 -4.70 -23.94
N TRP A 428 -10.87 -4.11 -22.97
CA TRP A 428 -9.58 -4.58 -22.44
C TRP A 428 -9.61 -4.64 -20.92
N ARG A 429 -8.94 -5.63 -20.36
CA ARG A 429 -8.77 -5.76 -18.90
C ARG A 429 -7.39 -6.23 -18.53
N THR A 430 -6.83 -5.74 -17.46
CA THR A 430 -5.59 -6.26 -16.88
C THR A 430 -5.88 -7.58 -16.19
N VAL A 431 -5.18 -8.64 -16.58
CA VAL A 431 -5.37 -10.00 -16.07
C VAL A 431 -4.35 -10.39 -15.02
N CYS A 432 -3.15 -9.82 -15.07
CA CYS A 432 -2.17 -9.91 -13.98
C CYS A 432 -1.12 -8.79 -14.09
N VAL A 433 -0.40 -8.59 -12.99
CA VAL A 433 0.76 -7.69 -12.90
C VAL A 433 1.93 -8.52 -12.39
N LEU A 434 3.08 -8.42 -13.05
CA LEU A 434 4.26 -9.25 -12.79
C LEU A 434 5.47 -8.38 -12.45
N PRO A 435 6.46 -8.89 -11.70
CA PRO A 435 7.71 -8.19 -11.42
C PRO A 435 8.51 -7.87 -12.68
N GLY A 436 9.26 -6.78 -12.67
CA GLY A 436 10.07 -6.32 -13.81
C GLY A 436 11.13 -7.32 -14.28
N GLY A 437 11.71 -8.09 -13.36
CA GLY A 437 12.68 -9.14 -13.69
C GLY A 437 12.10 -10.41 -14.35
N GLN A 438 10.77 -10.50 -14.47
CA GLN A 438 10.11 -11.64 -15.11
C GLN A 438 9.96 -11.41 -16.61
N SER A 439 10.28 -12.44 -17.43
CA SER A 439 10.21 -12.37 -18.89
C SER A 439 9.35 -13.48 -19.50
N LYS A 440 8.64 -14.25 -18.67
CA LYS A 440 7.72 -15.30 -19.10
C LYS A 440 6.61 -15.54 -18.08
N VAL A 441 5.44 -15.97 -18.56
CA VAL A 441 4.33 -16.40 -17.70
C VAL A 441 3.47 -17.42 -18.42
N THR A 442 2.91 -18.37 -17.66
CA THR A 442 1.89 -19.30 -18.16
C THR A 442 0.58 -18.99 -17.43
N LEU A 443 -0.46 -18.69 -18.19
CA LEU A 443 -1.77 -18.30 -17.70
C LEU A 443 -2.83 -19.34 -18.11
N PRO A 444 -3.78 -19.69 -17.25
CA PRO A 444 -4.95 -20.48 -17.65
C PRO A 444 -5.73 -19.76 -18.77
N VAL A 445 -6.19 -20.50 -19.79
CA VAL A 445 -7.02 -19.92 -20.87
C VAL A 445 -8.26 -19.22 -20.31
N GLY A 446 -8.88 -19.76 -19.26
CA GLY A 446 -10.03 -19.13 -18.60
C GLY A 446 -9.76 -17.73 -18.05
N LEU A 447 -8.49 -17.39 -17.69
CA LEU A 447 -8.12 -16.07 -17.26
C LEU A 447 -8.10 -15.06 -18.43
N ILE A 448 -7.79 -15.49 -19.61
CA ILE A 448 -7.80 -14.67 -20.83
C ILE A 448 -9.20 -14.65 -21.46
N GLY A 449 -9.98 -15.72 -21.31
CA GLY A 449 -11.30 -15.87 -21.90
C GLY A 449 -11.25 -15.84 -23.42
N ASN A 450 -12.24 -15.22 -24.05
CA ASN A 450 -12.34 -15.12 -25.52
C ASN A 450 -11.56 -13.91 -26.09
N ALA A 451 -10.47 -13.47 -25.41
CA ALA A 451 -9.67 -12.37 -25.92
C ALA A 451 -9.02 -12.71 -27.25
N ALA A 452 -9.14 -11.82 -28.24
CA ALA A 452 -8.47 -11.90 -29.54
C ALA A 452 -7.07 -11.30 -29.51
N ARG A 453 -6.74 -10.55 -28.48
CA ARG A 453 -5.45 -9.82 -28.29
C ARG A 453 -4.94 -9.99 -26.86
N ILE A 454 -3.61 -10.04 -26.73
CA ILE A 454 -2.91 -9.96 -25.44
C ILE A 454 -1.87 -8.85 -25.55
N ALA A 455 -1.86 -7.92 -24.60
CA ALA A 455 -0.83 -6.89 -24.51
C ALA A 455 0.10 -7.13 -23.31
N ILE A 456 1.40 -7.03 -23.55
CA ILE A 456 2.47 -7.09 -22.56
C ILE A 456 3.05 -5.68 -22.43
N ARG A 457 2.68 -4.97 -21.39
CA ARG A 457 3.03 -3.56 -21.21
C ARG A 457 4.07 -3.38 -20.10
N PRO A 458 5.24 -2.79 -20.41
CA PRO A 458 6.22 -2.43 -19.40
C PRO A 458 5.77 -1.21 -18.60
N ILE A 459 6.04 -1.23 -17.29
CA ILE A 459 5.71 -0.13 -16.36
C ILE A 459 7.00 0.27 -15.63
N SER A 460 7.33 1.57 -15.67
CA SER A 460 8.53 2.09 -14.98
C SER A 460 8.37 2.11 -13.46
N ALA A 461 9.46 2.39 -12.74
CA ALA A 461 9.47 2.52 -11.29
C ALA A 461 8.53 3.64 -10.77
N CYS A 462 8.38 4.74 -11.51
CA CYS A 462 7.41 5.80 -11.22
C CYS A 462 5.99 5.50 -11.70
N GLY A 463 5.72 4.30 -12.20
CA GLY A 463 4.42 3.87 -12.67
C GLY A 463 4.04 4.31 -14.08
N ASN A 464 4.94 4.96 -14.84
CA ASN A 464 4.63 5.35 -16.22
C ASN A 464 4.57 4.11 -17.12
N SER A 465 3.55 4.05 -17.95
CA SER A 465 3.41 3.00 -18.95
C SER A 465 4.31 3.23 -20.15
N GLY A 466 5.00 2.18 -20.56
CA GLY A 466 5.65 2.12 -21.85
C GLY A 466 4.73 1.62 -22.96
N THR A 467 5.24 1.55 -24.17
CA THR A 467 4.51 1.00 -25.33
C THR A 467 4.39 -0.52 -25.18
N PRO A 468 3.20 -1.13 -25.33
CA PRO A 468 3.04 -2.57 -25.19
C PRO A 468 3.49 -3.33 -26.43
N ALA A 469 3.90 -4.59 -26.25
CA ALA A 469 3.82 -5.58 -27.32
C ALA A 469 2.41 -6.16 -27.35
N VAL A 470 1.76 -6.13 -28.48
CA VAL A 470 0.43 -6.72 -28.67
C VAL A 470 0.56 -8.00 -29.46
N LEU A 471 -0.03 -9.07 -28.96
CA LEU A 471 -0.07 -10.38 -29.61
C LEU A 471 -1.47 -10.67 -30.13
N ALA A 472 -1.57 -11.26 -31.31
CA ALA A 472 -2.79 -11.78 -31.93
C ALA A 472 -2.64 -13.28 -32.24
N ARG A 473 -3.75 -14.00 -32.33
CA ARG A 473 -3.79 -15.38 -32.85
C ARG A 473 -3.68 -15.40 -34.36
#